data_a3231a9269cdd7b5eb1753fbb7d05dba
#
_entry.id   a3231a9269cdd7b5eb1753fbb7d05dba
#
_cell.length_a   1.000
_cell.length_b   1.000
_cell.length_c   1.000
_cell.angle_alpha   90.00
_cell.angle_beta   90.00
_cell.angle_gamma   90.00
#
_symmetry.space_group_name_H-M   'P 1'
#
loop_
_entity.id
_entity.type
_entity.pdbx_description
1 polymer ?
#
loop_
_entity_poly.entity_id
_entity_poly.type
_entity_poly.pdbx_seq_one_letter_code
_entity_poly.pdbx_strand_id
1 'polypeptide(L)'
;MEFNYNIEGGNFSRAGTASSEVKKILKQLNVNPAVLKRIVVALYEAEVNVVAHAYEGTMQVSIDPTVITVVIIPDIDLAMQEGYSTASPEVREMGFGAGMGLPNMQKNCDKLTIESKVNEGTKVTMTTFF
;
A
#
# COMPACT_ATOMS: atom_id res chain seq x y z
N MET A 1 17.88 1.90 4.32
CA MET A 1 17.63 1.88 2.86
C MET A 1 16.24 2.43 2.59
N GLU A 2 16.14 3.30 1.60
CA GLU A 2 14.86 3.86 1.20
C GLU A 2 14.68 3.72 -0.30
N PHE A 3 13.47 3.35 -0.71
CA PHE A 3 13.11 3.18 -2.11
C PHE A 3 11.78 3.85 -2.37
N ASN A 4 11.64 4.47 -3.54
CA ASN A 4 10.40 5.12 -3.96
C ASN A 4 9.96 4.56 -5.30
N TYR A 5 8.68 4.24 -5.40
CA TYR A 5 8.08 3.72 -6.62
C TYR A 5 6.87 4.55 -7.02
N ASN A 6 6.74 4.80 -8.30
CA ASN A 6 5.54 5.41 -8.86
C ASN A 6 4.65 4.29 -9.41
N ILE A 7 3.38 4.31 -9.04
CA ILE A 7 2.40 3.31 -9.46
C ILE A 7 1.37 4.00 -10.35
N GLU A 8 1.26 3.52 -11.59
CA GLU A 8 0.35 4.08 -12.56
C GLU A 8 -1.03 3.44 -12.44
N GLY A 9 -2.06 4.26 -12.16
CA GLY A 9 -3.42 3.78 -12.09
C GLY A 9 -3.89 3.26 -13.43
N GLY A 10 -4.69 2.21 -13.41
CA GLY A 10 -5.24 1.60 -14.61
C GLY A 10 -4.27 0.72 -15.40
N ASN A 11 -2.99 0.71 -15.06
CA ASN A 11 -2.01 -0.09 -15.77
C ASN A 11 -1.85 -1.47 -15.14
N PHE A 12 -2.81 -2.35 -15.40
CA PHE A 12 -2.84 -3.69 -14.82
C PHE A 12 -1.70 -4.58 -15.32
N SER A 13 -1.15 -4.30 -16.48
CA SER A 13 -0.04 -5.08 -17.01
C SER A 13 1.25 -4.90 -16.21
N ARG A 14 1.37 -3.80 -15.46
CA ARG A 14 2.53 -3.52 -14.62
C ARG A 14 2.25 -3.68 -13.13
N ALA A 15 1.05 -4.11 -12.76
CA ALA A 15 0.71 -4.37 -11.37
C ALA A 15 1.64 -5.44 -10.80
N GLY A 16 2.19 -5.18 -9.62
CA GLY A 16 3.12 -6.10 -8.97
C GLY A 16 4.60 -5.84 -9.24
N THR A 17 4.93 -4.88 -10.12
CA THR A 17 6.32 -4.55 -10.44
C THR A 17 7.10 -4.08 -9.21
N ALA A 18 6.54 -3.14 -8.45
CA ALA A 18 7.17 -2.61 -7.24
C ALA A 18 7.32 -3.69 -6.17
N SER A 19 6.27 -4.48 -5.97
CA SER A 19 6.28 -5.58 -5.00
C SER A 19 7.34 -6.62 -5.34
N SER A 20 7.50 -6.95 -6.62
CA SER A 20 8.52 -7.90 -7.08
C SER A 20 9.93 -7.39 -6.83
N GLU A 21 10.15 -6.10 -7.03
CA GLU A 21 11.45 -5.49 -6.80
C GLU A 21 11.82 -5.49 -5.33
N VAL A 22 10.89 -5.12 -4.46
CA VAL A 22 11.09 -5.17 -3.02
C VAL A 22 11.36 -6.59 -2.55
N LYS A 23 10.64 -7.57 -3.12
CA LYS A 23 10.87 -8.98 -2.82
C LYS A 23 12.31 -9.39 -3.09
N LYS A 24 12.87 -8.98 -4.23
CA LYS A 24 14.27 -9.27 -4.57
C LYS A 24 15.24 -8.67 -3.55
N ILE A 25 15.00 -7.44 -3.15
CA ILE A 25 15.82 -6.75 -2.15
C ILE A 25 15.79 -7.50 -0.82
N LEU A 26 14.61 -7.87 -0.35
CA LEU A 26 14.45 -8.57 0.92
C LEU A 26 15.08 -9.97 0.89
N LYS A 27 15.04 -10.65 -0.25
CA LYS A 27 15.74 -11.93 -0.41
C LYS A 27 17.25 -11.76 -0.28
N GLN A 28 17.80 -10.72 -0.87
CA GLN A 28 19.24 -10.42 -0.76
C GLN A 28 19.65 -10.09 0.67
N LEU A 29 18.73 -9.57 1.46
CA LEU A 29 18.95 -9.26 2.87
C LEU A 29 18.71 -10.46 3.80
N ASN A 30 18.41 -11.62 3.23
CA ASN A 30 18.19 -12.87 3.96
C ASN A 30 17.03 -12.80 4.97
N VAL A 31 15.97 -12.09 4.62
CA VAL A 31 14.77 -12.03 5.46
C VAL A 31 14.13 -13.41 5.50
N ASN A 32 13.63 -13.80 6.68
CA ASN A 32 12.96 -15.08 6.87
C ASN A 32 11.86 -15.29 5.82
N PRO A 33 11.82 -16.45 5.13
CA PRO A 33 10.85 -16.68 4.06
C PRO A 33 9.39 -16.50 4.46
N ALA A 34 9.00 -16.87 5.67
CA ALA A 34 7.63 -16.69 6.15
C ALA A 34 7.28 -15.22 6.32
N VAL A 35 8.21 -14.43 6.85
CA VAL A 35 8.04 -12.98 6.99
C VAL A 35 8.04 -12.31 5.63
N LEU A 36 8.94 -12.73 4.75
CA LEU A 36 9.03 -12.22 3.38
C LEU A 36 7.70 -12.40 2.63
N LYS A 37 7.10 -13.57 2.76
CA LYS A 37 5.81 -13.86 2.11
C LYS A 37 4.71 -12.91 2.59
N ARG A 38 4.63 -12.66 3.88
CA ARG A 38 3.65 -11.72 4.45
C ARG A 38 3.85 -10.32 3.89
N ILE A 39 5.08 -9.85 3.88
CA ILE A 39 5.42 -8.51 3.39
C ILE A 39 5.01 -8.38 1.92
N VAL A 40 5.36 -9.35 1.09
CA VAL A 40 5.06 -9.31 -0.34
C VAL A 40 3.55 -9.32 -0.61
N VAL A 41 2.79 -10.10 0.13
CA VAL A 41 1.32 -10.10 -0.01
C VAL A 41 0.75 -8.72 0.31
N ALA A 42 1.17 -8.12 1.41
CA ALA A 42 0.70 -6.79 1.81
C ALA A 42 1.07 -5.72 0.77
N LEU A 43 2.30 -5.75 0.27
CA LEU A 43 2.76 -4.83 -0.78
C LEU A 43 1.96 -4.98 -2.06
N TYR A 44 1.74 -6.21 -2.50
CA TYR A 44 1.00 -6.49 -3.73
C TYR A 44 -0.43 -6.00 -3.64
N GLU A 45 -1.10 -6.27 -2.52
CA GLU A 45 -2.47 -5.80 -2.32
C GLU A 45 -2.55 -4.27 -2.34
N ALA A 46 -1.59 -3.61 -1.73
CA ALA A 46 -1.52 -2.14 -1.72
C ALA A 46 -1.28 -1.60 -3.14
N GLU A 47 -0.38 -2.21 -3.88
CA GLU A 47 -0.07 -1.80 -5.24
C GLU A 47 -1.26 -2.00 -6.17
N VAL A 48 -1.94 -3.14 -6.09
CA VAL A 48 -3.13 -3.44 -6.88
C VAL A 48 -4.26 -2.46 -6.57
N ASN A 49 -4.41 -2.06 -5.32
CA ASN A 49 -5.41 -1.07 -4.94
C ASN A 49 -5.18 0.28 -5.63
N VAL A 50 -3.94 0.73 -5.73
CA VAL A 50 -3.62 1.95 -6.46
C VAL A 50 -3.95 1.78 -7.94
N VAL A 51 -3.55 0.65 -8.55
CA VAL A 51 -3.81 0.38 -9.96
C VAL A 51 -5.31 0.37 -10.26
N ALA A 52 -6.10 -0.21 -9.36
CA ALA A 52 -7.54 -0.40 -9.58
C ALA A 52 -8.37 0.87 -9.28
N HIS A 53 -7.95 1.68 -8.31
CA HIS A 53 -8.82 2.72 -7.74
C HIS A 53 -8.25 4.14 -7.75
N ALA A 54 -7.00 4.34 -8.13
CA ALA A 54 -6.37 5.64 -8.17
C ALA A 54 -5.90 5.99 -9.58
N TYR A 55 -5.64 7.27 -9.84
CA TYR A 55 -5.02 7.70 -11.08
C TYR A 55 -3.55 7.32 -11.10
N GLU A 56 -2.89 7.54 -9.98
CA GLU A 56 -1.51 7.17 -9.76
C GLU A 56 -1.28 7.11 -8.25
N GLY A 57 -0.10 6.68 -7.84
CA GLY A 57 0.26 6.71 -6.43
C GLY A 57 1.74 6.54 -6.26
N THR A 58 2.21 6.79 -5.05
CA THR A 58 3.60 6.56 -4.68
C THR A 58 3.66 5.51 -3.58
N MET A 59 4.69 4.66 -3.65
CA MET A 59 5.01 3.69 -2.62
C MET A 59 6.41 4.01 -2.12
N GLN A 60 6.52 4.37 -0.85
CA GLN A 60 7.78 4.66 -0.19
C GLN A 60 8.12 3.49 0.73
N VAL A 61 9.25 2.86 0.50
CA VAL A 61 9.69 1.70 1.28
C VAL A 61 10.94 2.08 2.07
N SER A 62 10.88 1.91 3.38
CA SER A 62 12.01 2.15 4.27
C SER A 62 12.36 0.84 4.98
N ILE A 63 13.61 0.40 4.84
CA ILE A 63 14.08 -0.87 5.41
C ILE A 63 15.19 -0.57 6.42
N ASP A 64 14.91 -0.87 7.68
CA ASP A 64 15.88 -0.84 8.79
C ASP A 64 16.23 -2.27 9.19
N PRO A 65 17.27 -2.49 10.01
CA PRO A 65 17.68 -3.85 10.38
C PRO A 65 16.58 -4.71 11.01
N THR A 66 15.60 -4.09 11.68
CA THR A 66 14.58 -4.83 12.42
C THR A 66 13.17 -4.64 11.88
N VAL A 67 12.96 -3.73 10.92
CA VAL A 67 11.61 -3.36 10.49
C VAL A 67 11.58 -2.84 9.06
N ILE A 68 10.49 -3.14 8.36
CA ILE A 68 10.16 -2.50 7.09
C ILE A 68 8.92 -1.65 7.28
N THR A 69 8.96 -0.41 6.76
CA THR A 69 7.82 0.51 6.76
C THR A 69 7.50 0.86 5.32
N VAL A 70 6.24 0.70 4.94
CA VAL A 70 5.75 1.02 3.59
C VAL A 70 4.67 2.08 3.71
N VAL A 71 4.86 3.18 2.99
CA VAL A 71 3.89 4.27 2.94
C VAL A 71 3.33 4.38 1.53
N ILE A 72 2.02 4.28 1.40
CA ILE A 72 1.32 4.36 0.13
C ILE A 72 0.46 5.61 0.11
N ILE A 73 0.67 6.44 -0.91
CA ILE A 73 -0.08 7.68 -1.09
C ILE A 73 -0.74 7.61 -2.46
N PRO A 74 -2.01 7.15 -2.53
CA PRO A 74 -2.73 7.13 -3.80
C PRO A 74 -3.24 8.52 -4.15
N ASP A 75 -3.21 8.85 -5.44
CA ASP A 75 -3.78 10.08 -5.96
C ASP A 75 -5.20 9.77 -6.44
N ILE A 76 -6.18 10.10 -5.62
CA ILE A 76 -7.59 9.85 -5.86
C ILE A 76 -8.27 11.16 -6.21
N ASP A 77 -9.22 11.11 -7.16
CA ASP A 77 -9.96 12.28 -7.59
C ASP A 77 -10.60 13.02 -6.39
N LEU A 78 -10.51 14.34 -6.40
CA LEU A 78 -11.01 15.18 -5.33
C LEU A 78 -12.49 14.98 -5.07
N ALA A 79 -13.29 14.83 -6.12
CA ALA A 79 -14.73 14.60 -5.98
C ALA A 79 -15.02 13.28 -5.27
N MET A 80 -14.24 12.26 -5.55
CA MET A 80 -14.34 10.98 -4.85
C MET A 80 -13.91 11.13 -3.39
N GLN A 81 -12.84 11.87 -3.13
CA GLN A 81 -12.39 12.14 -1.76
C GLN A 81 -13.46 12.86 -0.95
N GLU A 82 -14.11 13.85 -1.54
CA GLU A 82 -15.19 14.56 -0.88
C GLU A 82 -16.38 13.64 -0.59
N GLY A 83 -16.74 12.79 -1.54
CA GLY A 83 -17.78 11.79 -1.35
C GLY A 83 -17.46 10.85 -0.19
N TYR A 84 -16.22 10.40 -0.11
CA TYR A 84 -15.79 9.52 0.98
C TYR A 84 -15.70 10.24 2.31
N SER A 85 -15.30 11.50 2.31
CA SER A 85 -15.12 12.26 3.55
C SER A 85 -16.43 12.55 4.27
N THR A 86 -17.56 12.59 3.54
CA THR A 86 -18.89 12.77 4.12
C THR A 86 -19.57 11.45 4.48
N ALA A 87 -18.95 10.33 4.13
CA ALA A 87 -19.48 9.00 4.36
C ALA A 87 -18.90 8.38 5.62
N SER A 88 -19.37 7.18 5.97
CA SER A 88 -18.83 6.42 7.08
C SER A 88 -17.38 6.00 6.82
N PRO A 89 -16.60 5.66 7.87
CA PRO A 89 -15.25 5.14 7.69
C PRO A 89 -15.19 3.93 6.77
N GLU A 90 -16.22 3.08 6.80
CA GLU A 90 -16.28 1.90 5.92
C GLU A 90 -16.32 2.28 4.45
N VAL A 91 -17.07 3.34 4.12
CA VAL A 91 -17.15 3.81 2.74
C VAL A 91 -15.81 4.40 2.28
N ARG A 92 -15.08 5.06 3.19
CA ARG A 92 -13.74 5.55 2.88
C ARG A 92 -12.77 4.41 2.59
N GLU A 93 -12.86 3.33 3.36
CA GLU A 93 -12.07 2.13 3.13
C GLU A 93 -12.42 1.49 1.79
N MET A 94 -13.71 1.43 1.46
CA MET A 94 -14.16 0.94 0.16
C MET A 94 -13.60 1.77 -0.99
N GLY A 95 -13.53 3.08 -0.80
CA GLY A 95 -12.94 3.97 -1.80
C GLY A 95 -11.48 3.69 -2.06
N PHE A 96 -10.75 3.21 -1.05
CA PHE A 96 -9.36 2.84 -1.22
C PHE A 96 -9.20 1.46 -1.84
N GLY A 97 -9.99 0.49 -1.46
CA GLY A 97 -9.81 -0.87 -1.94
C GLY A 97 -11.09 -1.69 -1.95
N ALA A 98 -12.22 -1.02 -1.88
CA ALA A 98 -13.53 -1.67 -1.82
C ALA A 98 -13.62 -2.75 -0.73
N GLY A 99 -12.81 -2.64 0.32
CA GLY A 99 -12.76 -3.59 1.39
C GLY A 99 -12.07 -4.91 1.05
N MET A 100 -11.60 -5.08 -0.19
CA MET A 100 -11.00 -6.34 -0.61
C MET A 100 -9.51 -6.45 -0.27
N GLY A 101 -8.76 -5.39 -0.53
CA GLY A 101 -7.32 -5.38 -0.26
C GLY A 101 -6.96 -5.09 1.19
N LEU A 102 -7.74 -4.24 1.88
CA LEU A 102 -7.43 -3.81 3.24
C LEU A 102 -7.36 -4.96 4.25
N PRO A 103 -8.31 -5.92 4.28
CA PRO A 103 -8.19 -7.05 5.19
C PRO A 103 -6.94 -7.88 4.97
N ASN A 104 -6.54 -8.09 3.71
CA ASN A 104 -5.32 -8.82 3.40
C ASN A 104 -4.06 -8.06 3.79
N MET A 105 -4.05 -6.74 3.60
CA MET A 105 -2.95 -5.91 4.05
C MET A 105 -2.80 -5.97 5.57
N GLN A 106 -3.89 -5.80 6.30
CA GLN A 106 -3.90 -5.84 7.75
C GLN A 106 -3.45 -7.20 8.29
N LYS A 107 -3.88 -8.28 7.66
CA LYS A 107 -3.54 -9.64 8.04
C LYS A 107 -2.06 -9.95 7.84
N ASN A 108 -1.41 -9.29 6.88
CA ASN A 108 -0.05 -9.58 6.45
C ASN A 108 0.96 -8.50 6.86
N CYS A 109 0.60 -7.61 7.77
CA CYS A 109 1.54 -6.69 8.41
C CYS A 109 1.27 -6.62 9.90
N ASP A 110 2.23 -6.11 10.65
CA ASP A 110 2.08 -6.04 12.10
C ASP A 110 1.30 -4.81 12.54
N LYS A 111 1.37 -3.73 11.76
CA LYS A 111 0.63 -2.51 12.03
C LYS A 111 0.20 -1.85 10.73
N LEU A 112 -1.07 -1.49 10.67
CA LEU A 112 -1.65 -0.78 9.53
C LEU A 112 -2.32 0.50 10.03
N THR A 113 -1.97 1.63 9.43
CA THR A 113 -2.57 2.93 9.74
C THR A 113 -3.06 3.57 8.45
N ILE A 114 -4.28 4.07 8.47
CA ILE A 114 -4.88 4.79 7.35
C ILE A 114 -5.24 6.19 7.81
N GLU A 115 -4.73 7.19 7.10
CA GLU A 115 -5.06 8.58 7.33
C GLU A 115 -5.71 9.14 6.08
N SER A 116 -6.88 9.75 6.21
CA SER A 116 -7.60 10.35 5.09
C SER A 116 -8.23 11.66 5.54
N LYS A 117 -7.95 12.73 4.81
CA LYS A 117 -8.50 14.06 5.09
C LYS A 117 -9.05 14.67 3.80
N VAL A 118 -10.14 15.42 3.93
CA VAL A 118 -10.73 16.16 2.80
C VAL A 118 -9.69 17.10 2.22
N ASN A 119 -9.51 17.08 0.90
CA ASN A 119 -8.57 17.91 0.15
C ASN A 119 -7.09 17.66 0.45
N GLU A 120 -6.73 16.72 1.30
CA GLU A 120 -5.35 16.38 1.61
C GLU A 120 -4.96 14.98 1.12
N GLY A 121 -5.95 14.16 0.78
CA GLY A 121 -5.71 12.82 0.26
C GLY A 121 -5.65 11.74 1.32
N THR A 122 -5.21 10.57 0.90
CA THR A 122 -5.14 9.37 1.72
C THR A 122 -3.72 8.89 1.83
N LYS A 123 -3.36 8.38 3.01
CA LYS A 123 -2.03 7.82 3.27
C LYS A 123 -2.20 6.53 4.03
N VAL A 124 -1.61 5.44 3.53
CA VAL A 124 -1.63 4.15 4.19
C VAL A 124 -0.20 3.79 4.60
N THR A 125 -0.03 3.46 5.86
CA THR A 125 1.27 3.07 6.40
C THR A 125 1.19 1.63 6.92
N MET A 126 2.08 0.77 6.43
CA MET A 126 2.21 -0.62 6.87
C MET A 126 3.58 -0.82 7.49
N THR A 127 3.62 -1.46 8.66
CA THR A 127 4.86 -1.75 9.36
C THR A 127 4.92 -3.25 9.66
N THR A 128 6.05 -3.87 9.35
CA THR A 128 6.27 -5.30 9.63
C THR A 128 7.65 -5.48 10.22
N PHE A 129 7.72 -6.16 11.35
CA PHE A 129 8.99 -6.49 12.00
C PHE A 129 9.57 -7.78 11.44
N PHE A 130 10.86 -7.76 11.27
CA PHE A 130 11.60 -8.94 10.78
C PHE A 130 11.75 -10.01 11.84
#